data_6b6d1bbe059b7dd4573a92afaf7e58d9
#
_entry.id   6b6d1bbe059b7dd4573a92afaf7e58d9
#
_cell.length_a   1.000
_cell.length_b   1.000
_cell.length_c   1.000
_cell.angle_alpha   90.00
_cell.angle_beta   90.00
_cell.angle_gamma   90.00
#
_symmetry.space_group_name_H-M   'P 1'
#
loop_
_entity.id
_entity.type
_entity.pdbx_description
1 polymer ?
#
loop_
_entity_poly.entity_id
_entity_poly.type
_entity_poly.pdbx_seq_one_letter_code
_entity_poly.pdbx_strand_id
1 'polypeptide(L)'
;MCVILAPLIVHKTSDPAVVVLDQKGKHAISLLSGHLGGANDLAREMAAISGGEAVITTATDVAGELSFDTFAKKYDMAIENIGQLKHISGALLAGKKVNVFTNKNAKKLYPELAEEQKRGMINIFSLSDFFKIYIRNKNNTKQKI
;
A
#
# COMPACT_ATOMS: atom_id res chain seq x y z
N MET A 1 -26.41 6.84 -7.38
CA MET A 1 -25.31 7.35 -6.55
C MET A 1 -24.00 7.49 -7.32
N CYS A 2 -23.53 6.47 -8.07
CA CYS A 2 -22.30 6.57 -8.87
C CYS A 2 -22.29 7.71 -9.88
N VAL A 3 -23.44 8.03 -10.50
CA VAL A 3 -23.56 9.13 -11.48
C VAL A 3 -23.31 10.50 -10.86
N ILE A 4 -23.62 10.68 -9.58
CA ILE A 4 -23.41 11.95 -8.86
C ILE A 4 -21.94 12.09 -8.43
N LEU A 5 -21.29 10.98 -8.05
CA LEU A 5 -19.89 10.98 -7.60
C LEU A 5 -18.88 11.05 -8.73
N ALA A 6 -19.18 10.42 -9.89
CA ALA A 6 -18.24 10.32 -11.00
C ALA A 6 -17.63 11.66 -11.47
N PRO A 7 -18.41 12.75 -11.60
CA PRO A 7 -17.85 14.05 -11.99
C PRO A 7 -16.96 14.70 -10.93
N LEU A 8 -17.03 14.23 -9.68
CA LEU A 8 -16.29 14.80 -8.55
C LEU A 8 -14.97 14.03 -8.28
N ILE A 9 -14.77 12.89 -8.94
CA ILE A 9 -13.56 12.10 -8.79
C ILE A 9 -12.45 12.73 -9.63
N VAL A 10 -11.39 13.17 -8.98
CA VAL A 10 -10.23 13.83 -9.60
C VAL A 10 -9.01 12.94 -9.54
N HIS A 11 -8.55 12.58 -8.34
CA HIS A 11 -7.37 11.77 -8.16
C HIS A 11 -7.35 11.09 -6.79
N LYS A 12 -6.92 9.81 -6.75
CA LYS A 12 -6.90 8.97 -5.54
C LYS A 12 -6.14 9.55 -4.34
N THR A 13 -5.28 10.55 -4.54
CA THR A 13 -4.52 11.20 -3.46
C THR A 13 -5.18 12.46 -2.92
N SER A 14 -6.17 13.02 -3.63
CA SER A 14 -6.89 14.24 -3.26
C SER A 14 -8.35 13.98 -2.93
N ASP A 15 -8.90 12.89 -3.47
CA ASP A 15 -10.31 12.59 -3.27
C ASP A 15 -10.57 12.14 -1.83
N PRO A 16 -11.67 12.61 -1.21
CA PRO A 16 -12.02 12.23 0.16
C PRO A 16 -12.38 10.75 0.26
N ALA A 17 -12.35 10.23 1.48
CA ALA A 17 -12.90 8.94 1.81
C ALA A 17 -14.40 8.88 1.47
N VAL A 18 -14.81 7.86 0.75
CA VAL A 18 -16.24 7.61 0.48
C VAL A 18 -16.59 6.21 0.94
N VAL A 19 -17.56 6.14 1.88
CA VAL A 19 -18.12 4.88 2.38
C VAL A 19 -19.61 4.86 2.06
N VAL A 20 -20.09 3.71 1.64
CA VAL A 20 -21.50 3.46 1.36
C VAL A 20 -22.07 2.51 2.40
N LEU A 21 -23.16 2.91 3.05
CA LEU A 21 -23.91 2.03 3.93
C LEU A 21 -25.19 1.58 3.26
N ASP A 22 -25.62 0.34 3.50
CA ASP A 22 -26.98 -0.06 3.18
C ASP A 22 -27.99 0.58 4.15
N GLN A 23 -29.25 0.56 3.77
CA GLN A 23 -30.31 1.22 4.54
C GLN A 23 -30.44 0.72 6.00
N LYS A 24 -29.99 -0.50 6.28
CA LYS A 24 -30.07 -1.13 7.62
C LYS A 24 -28.74 -1.06 8.37
N GLY A 25 -27.70 -0.46 7.78
CA GLY A 25 -26.37 -0.41 8.34
C GLY A 25 -25.66 -1.77 8.47
N LYS A 26 -26.13 -2.79 7.73
CA LYS A 26 -25.51 -4.12 7.78
C LYS A 26 -24.15 -4.19 7.12
N HIS A 27 -23.94 -3.38 6.08
CA HIS A 27 -22.68 -3.33 5.36
C HIS A 27 -22.20 -1.90 5.24
N ALA A 28 -20.94 -1.66 5.61
CA ALA A 28 -20.22 -0.41 5.36
C ALA A 28 -19.13 -0.68 4.32
N ILE A 29 -19.35 -0.18 3.11
CA ILE A 29 -18.53 -0.49 1.93
C ILE A 29 -17.57 0.65 1.67
N SER A 30 -16.25 0.37 1.73
CA SER A 30 -15.22 1.30 1.30
C SER A 30 -15.26 1.46 -0.22
N LEU A 31 -15.76 2.60 -0.72
CA LEU A 31 -16.00 2.81 -2.15
C LEU A 31 -14.84 3.53 -2.85
N LEU A 32 -14.31 4.61 -2.26
CA LEU A 32 -13.23 5.42 -2.83
C LEU A 32 -12.21 5.80 -1.78
N SER A 33 -10.95 5.97 -2.21
CA SER A 33 -9.82 6.44 -1.40
C SER A 33 -9.56 5.56 -0.18
N GLY A 34 -9.53 4.22 -0.39
CA GLY A 34 -9.44 3.21 0.65
C GLY A 34 -8.27 3.40 1.62
N HIS A 35 -7.04 3.53 1.11
CA HIS A 35 -5.83 3.62 1.91
C HIS A 35 -5.51 5.05 2.36
N LEU A 36 -4.96 5.88 1.46
CA LEU A 36 -4.52 7.24 1.79
C LEU A 36 -5.67 8.13 2.25
N GLY A 37 -6.82 8.06 1.57
CA GLY A 37 -8.01 8.82 1.96
C GLY A 37 -8.70 8.31 3.22
N GLY A 38 -8.41 7.06 3.64
CA GLY A 38 -8.91 6.49 4.89
C GLY A 38 -10.29 5.84 4.81
N ALA A 39 -10.84 5.57 3.62
CA ALA A 39 -12.18 4.97 3.50
C ALA A 39 -12.25 3.55 4.08
N ASN A 40 -11.14 2.79 4.09
CA ASN A 40 -11.11 1.47 4.72
C ASN A 40 -11.27 1.57 6.24
N ASP A 41 -10.58 2.52 6.86
CA ASP A 41 -10.67 2.75 8.31
C ASP A 41 -12.06 3.28 8.66
N LEU A 42 -12.58 4.25 7.89
CA LEU A 42 -13.93 4.78 8.06
C LEU A 42 -15.01 3.70 7.90
N ALA A 43 -14.86 2.77 6.94
CA ALA A 43 -15.79 1.66 6.78
C ALA A 43 -15.79 0.73 8.00
N ARG A 44 -14.63 0.43 8.58
CA ARG A 44 -14.52 -0.35 9.83
C ARG A 44 -15.18 0.37 11.01
N GLU A 45 -14.96 1.67 11.13
CA GLU A 45 -15.57 2.49 12.17
C GLU A 45 -17.10 2.53 12.04
N MET A 46 -17.62 2.78 10.83
CA MET A 46 -19.05 2.78 10.56
C MET A 46 -19.71 1.43 10.84
N ALA A 47 -19.04 0.34 10.44
CA ALA A 47 -19.51 -1.02 10.75
C ALA A 47 -19.56 -1.28 12.26
N ALA A 48 -18.55 -0.84 13.02
CA ALA A 48 -18.54 -0.99 14.47
C ALA A 48 -19.68 -0.20 15.15
N ILE A 49 -19.98 1.00 14.66
CA ILE A 49 -21.07 1.84 15.18
C ILE A 49 -22.43 1.24 14.87
N SER A 50 -22.65 0.72 13.64
CA SER A 50 -23.93 0.16 13.21
C SER A 50 -24.16 -1.27 13.65
N GLY A 51 -23.14 -1.96 14.17
CA GLY A 51 -23.18 -3.41 14.44
C GLY A 51 -23.19 -4.25 13.16
N GLY A 52 -22.75 -3.67 12.05
CA GLY A 52 -22.68 -4.32 10.75
C GLY A 52 -21.28 -4.86 10.40
N GLU A 53 -21.05 -5.07 9.13
CA GLU A 53 -19.79 -5.60 8.56
C GLU A 53 -19.11 -4.59 7.65
N ALA A 54 -17.79 -4.43 7.79
CA ALA A 54 -16.99 -3.62 6.90
C ALA A 54 -16.63 -4.42 5.63
N VAL A 55 -16.99 -3.90 4.47
CA VAL A 55 -16.67 -4.48 3.17
C VAL A 55 -15.49 -3.72 2.56
N ILE A 56 -14.31 -4.35 2.64
CA ILE A 56 -13.06 -3.79 2.10
C ILE A 56 -12.70 -4.58 0.84
N THR A 57 -12.67 -3.87 -0.30
CA THR A 57 -12.43 -4.49 -1.61
C THR A 57 -11.10 -4.10 -2.23
N THR A 58 -10.24 -3.38 -1.50
CA THR A 58 -8.92 -2.96 -1.97
C THR A 58 -8.05 -4.19 -2.22
N ALA A 59 -7.47 -4.32 -3.41
CA ALA A 59 -6.79 -5.53 -3.86
C ALA A 59 -5.68 -6.00 -2.90
N THR A 60 -4.87 -5.09 -2.36
CA THR A 60 -3.81 -5.42 -1.40
C THR A 60 -4.36 -5.91 -0.06
N ASP A 61 -5.47 -5.33 0.44
CA ASP A 61 -6.11 -5.81 1.68
C ASP A 61 -6.72 -7.20 1.47
N VAL A 62 -7.40 -7.43 0.34
CA VAL A 62 -8.00 -8.74 0.01
C VAL A 62 -6.93 -9.82 -0.15
N ALA A 63 -5.80 -9.48 -0.76
CA ALA A 63 -4.68 -10.39 -0.93
C ALA A 63 -3.83 -10.58 0.36
N GLY A 64 -4.06 -9.77 1.39
CA GLY A 64 -3.24 -9.75 2.60
C GLY A 64 -1.80 -9.31 2.34
N GLU A 65 -1.57 -8.50 1.29
CA GLU A 65 -0.27 -8.01 0.90
C GLU A 65 0.05 -6.65 1.54
N LEU A 66 1.34 -6.38 1.78
CA LEU A 66 1.78 -5.11 2.32
C LEU A 66 1.43 -3.95 1.38
N SER A 67 0.65 -3.01 1.89
CA SER A 67 0.36 -1.75 1.22
C SER A 67 1.35 -0.68 1.71
N PHE A 68 2.26 -0.24 0.83
CA PHE A 68 3.28 0.75 1.20
C PHE A 68 2.73 2.15 1.48
N ASP A 69 1.56 2.50 0.97
CA ASP A 69 0.88 3.75 1.32
C ASP A 69 0.26 3.69 2.74
N THR A 70 -0.36 2.58 3.11
CA THR A 70 -0.82 2.35 4.49
C THR A 70 0.35 2.27 5.46
N PHE A 71 1.44 1.60 5.06
CA PHE A 71 2.67 1.54 5.83
C PHE A 71 3.26 2.93 6.08
N ALA A 72 3.37 3.77 5.04
CA ALA A 72 3.87 5.12 5.16
C ALA A 72 2.98 5.98 6.08
N LYS A 73 1.65 5.89 5.94
CA LYS A 73 0.70 6.56 6.83
C LYS A 73 0.87 6.14 8.29
N LYS A 74 1.00 4.83 8.55
CA LYS A 74 1.18 4.29 9.91
C LYS A 74 2.41 4.83 10.62
N TYR A 75 3.49 5.05 9.88
CA TYR A 75 4.78 5.49 10.42
C TYR A 75 5.10 6.96 10.15
N ASP A 76 4.09 7.76 9.76
CA ASP A 76 4.20 9.19 9.45
C ASP A 76 5.34 9.50 8.44
N MET A 77 5.40 8.70 7.38
CA MET A 77 6.40 8.83 6.32
C MET A 77 5.82 9.53 5.10
N ALA A 78 6.61 10.41 4.49
CA ALA A 78 6.28 10.98 3.19
C ALA A 78 6.64 10.02 2.05
N ILE A 79 5.79 9.98 1.01
CA ILE A 79 6.04 9.22 -0.22
C ILE A 79 6.38 10.21 -1.33
N GLU A 80 7.66 10.30 -1.71
CA GLU A 80 8.10 11.25 -2.74
C GLU A 80 7.58 10.87 -4.15
N ASN A 81 7.62 9.57 -4.49
CA ASN A 81 7.27 9.07 -5.81
C ASN A 81 5.94 8.29 -5.79
N ILE A 82 4.86 8.94 -5.37
CA ILE A 82 3.55 8.31 -5.16
C ILE A 82 3.02 7.58 -6.42
N GLY A 83 3.34 8.08 -7.62
CA GLY A 83 2.99 7.45 -8.89
C GLY A 83 3.58 6.05 -9.09
N GLN A 84 4.68 5.72 -8.38
CA GLN A 84 5.34 4.41 -8.47
C GLN A 84 4.67 3.34 -7.58
N LEU A 85 3.84 3.73 -6.62
CA LEU A 85 3.16 2.78 -5.73
C LEU A 85 2.35 1.74 -6.50
N LYS A 86 1.69 2.13 -7.58
CA LYS A 86 0.92 1.21 -8.43
C LYS A 86 1.77 0.08 -9.01
N HIS A 87 3.02 0.34 -9.32
CA HIS A 87 3.95 -0.66 -9.87
C HIS A 87 4.44 -1.62 -8.78
N ILE A 88 4.71 -1.08 -7.58
CA ILE A 88 5.12 -1.87 -6.42
C ILE A 88 3.98 -2.78 -5.96
N SER A 89 2.80 -2.21 -5.75
CA SER A 89 1.60 -2.98 -5.37
C SER A 89 1.23 -4.04 -6.43
N GLY A 90 1.29 -3.66 -7.71
CA GLY A 90 1.06 -4.60 -8.81
C GLY A 90 2.09 -5.73 -8.87
N ALA A 91 3.35 -5.46 -8.52
CA ALA A 91 4.38 -6.50 -8.44
C ALA A 91 4.10 -7.49 -7.29
N LEU A 92 3.75 -6.99 -6.10
CA LEU A 92 3.40 -7.83 -4.95
C LEU A 92 2.16 -8.68 -5.25
N LEU A 93 1.09 -8.08 -5.77
CA LEU A 93 -0.12 -8.80 -6.18
C LEU A 93 0.13 -9.87 -7.24
N ALA A 94 1.14 -9.68 -8.09
CA ALA A 94 1.59 -10.66 -9.08
C ALA A 94 2.56 -11.71 -8.49
N GLY A 95 2.77 -11.75 -7.18
CA GLY A 95 3.69 -12.67 -6.51
C GLY A 95 5.17 -12.39 -6.80
N LYS A 96 5.50 -11.20 -7.30
CA LYS A 96 6.89 -10.82 -7.58
C LYS A 96 7.54 -10.25 -6.32
N LYS A 97 8.81 -10.63 -6.12
CA LYS A 97 9.60 -10.10 -5.00
C LYS A 97 9.98 -8.65 -5.21
N VAL A 98 9.81 -7.84 -4.17
CA VAL A 98 10.20 -6.42 -4.14
C VAL A 98 11.45 -6.25 -3.27
N ASN A 99 12.42 -5.48 -3.74
CA ASN A 99 13.62 -5.18 -2.99
C ASN A 99 13.44 -3.86 -2.22
N VAL A 100 13.61 -3.92 -0.91
CA VAL A 100 13.53 -2.78 0.00
C VAL A 100 14.93 -2.44 0.51
N PHE A 101 15.39 -1.23 0.22
CA PHE A 101 16.67 -0.72 0.72
C PHE A 101 16.42 0.23 1.87
N THR A 102 16.98 -0.06 3.03
CA THR A 102 16.71 0.70 4.25
C THR A 102 17.91 0.68 5.19
N ASN A 103 17.81 1.34 6.33
CA ASN A 103 18.83 1.29 7.34
C ASN A 103 18.85 -0.07 8.08
N LYS A 104 19.95 -0.38 8.76
CA LYS A 104 20.16 -1.69 9.43
C LYS A 104 19.11 -2.04 10.50
N ASN A 105 18.41 -1.05 11.05
CA ASN A 105 17.46 -1.24 12.16
C ASN A 105 16.01 -1.39 11.69
N ALA A 106 15.73 -1.30 10.39
CA ALA A 106 14.35 -1.27 9.88
C ALA A 106 13.52 -2.50 10.27
N LYS A 107 14.11 -3.68 10.27
CA LYS A 107 13.40 -4.91 10.70
C LYS A 107 12.92 -4.85 12.16
N LYS A 108 13.68 -4.16 13.02
CA LYS A 108 13.31 -3.98 14.43
C LYS A 108 12.25 -2.89 14.60
N LEU A 109 12.34 -1.83 13.79
CA LEU A 109 11.42 -0.68 13.85
C LEU A 109 10.09 -0.96 13.15
N TYR A 110 10.09 -1.81 12.12
CA TYR A 110 8.95 -2.08 11.24
C TYR A 110 8.67 -3.59 11.17
N PRO A 111 7.88 -4.13 12.10
CA PRO A 111 7.58 -5.57 12.16
C PRO A 111 6.96 -6.12 10.86
N GLU A 112 6.15 -5.32 10.16
CA GLU A 112 5.52 -5.70 8.91
C GLU A 112 6.55 -6.04 7.83
N LEU A 113 7.64 -5.27 7.73
CA LEU A 113 8.72 -5.59 6.78
C LEU A 113 9.40 -6.91 7.11
N ALA A 114 9.56 -7.22 8.40
CA ALA A 114 10.14 -8.51 8.81
C ALA A 114 9.19 -9.67 8.47
N GLU A 115 7.89 -9.48 8.63
CA GLU A 115 6.88 -10.48 8.29
C GLU A 115 6.81 -10.74 6.78
N GLU A 116 6.77 -9.68 5.96
CA GLU A 116 6.79 -9.81 4.51
C GLU A 116 8.08 -10.46 3.97
N GLN A 117 9.20 -10.23 4.65
CA GLN A 117 10.44 -10.93 4.32
C GLN A 117 10.35 -12.44 4.62
N LYS A 118 9.73 -12.83 5.73
CA LYS A 118 9.50 -14.25 6.06
C LYS A 118 8.57 -14.90 5.05
N ARG A 119 7.52 -14.20 4.60
CA ARG A 119 6.62 -14.64 3.52
C ARG A 119 7.34 -14.75 2.17
N GLY A 120 8.53 -14.18 2.03
CA GLY A 120 9.31 -14.19 0.80
C GLY A 120 8.85 -13.17 -0.25
N MET A 121 7.97 -12.23 0.13
CA MET A 121 7.43 -11.20 -0.75
C MET A 121 8.39 -10.04 -0.95
N ILE A 122 9.22 -9.74 0.06
CA ILE A 122 10.24 -8.71 -0.04
C ILE A 122 11.63 -9.22 0.31
N ASN A 123 12.65 -8.59 -0.25
CA ASN A 123 14.04 -8.72 0.19
C ASN A 123 14.46 -7.41 0.85
N ILE A 124 15.05 -7.47 2.04
CA ILE A 124 15.51 -6.29 2.76
C ILE A 124 17.04 -6.22 2.68
N PHE A 125 17.53 -5.11 2.16
CA PHE A 125 18.97 -4.81 2.02
C PHE A 125 19.32 -3.54 2.82
N SER A 126 20.55 -3.46 3.30
CA SER A 126 21.06 -2.21 3.85
C SER A 126 21.35 -1.20 2.73
N LEU A 127 21.30 0.10 3.04
CA LEU A 127 21.68 1.14 2.08
C LEU A 127 23.13 0.96 1.62
N SER A 128 24.03 0.42 2.44
CA SER A 128 25.41 0.09 2.04
C SER A 128 25.46 -1.00 0.96
N ASP A 129 24.49 -1.92 0.94
CA ASP A 129 24.43 -2.97 -0.08
C ASP A 129 23.89 -2.43 -1.41
N PHE A 130 23.02 -1.42 -1.37
CA PHE A 130 22.53 -0.72 -2.57
C PHE A 130 23.70 -0.16 -3.39
N PHE A 131 24.63 0.54 -2.75
CA PHE A 131 25.78 1.11 -3.44
C PHE A 131 26.69 0.04 -4.05
N LYS A 132 26.88 -1.10 -3.38
CA LYS A 132 27.65 -2.23 -3.92
C LYS A 132 27.00 -2.81 -5.17
N ILE A 133 25.68 -3.04 -5.14
CA ILE A 133 24.93 -3.58 -6.28
C ILE A 133 24.91 -2.59 -7.44
N TYR A 134 24.71 -1.29 -7.16
CA TYR A 134 24.67 -0.25 -8.18
C TYR A 134 26.01 -0.10 -8.92
N ILE A 135 27.12 -0.09 -8.19
CA ILE A 135 28.47 -0.02 -8.79
C ILE A 135 28.76 -1.28 -9.62
N ARG A 136 28.38 -2.47 -9.13
CA ARG A 136 28.61 -3.74 -9.85
C ARG A 136 27.83 -3.78 -11.16
N ASN A 137 26.58 -3.31 -11.19
CA ASN A 137 25.77 -3.26 -12.41
C ASN A 137 26.30 -2.23 -13.43
N LYS A 138 26.78 -1.08 -13.00
CA LYS A 138 27.43 -0.11 -13.89
C LYS A 138 28.69 -0.67 -14.56
N ASN A 139 29.49 -1.44 -13.84
CA ASN A 139 30.68 -2.07 -14.38
C ASN A 139 30.39 -3.19 -15.38
N ASN A 140 29.29 -3.94 -15.18
CA ASN A 140 28.84 -4.97 -16.11
C ASN A 140 28.22 -4.40 -17.40
N THR A 141 27.66 -3.21 -17.37
CA THR A 141 27.10 -2.54 -18.57
C THR A 141 28.20 -1.97 -19.48
N LYS A 142 29.40 -1.77 -18.96
CA LYS A 142 30.57 -1.36 -19.77
C LYS A 142 31.22 -2.50 -20.56
N GLN A 143 30.81 -3.75 -20.35
CA GLN A 143 31.29 -4.91 -21.09
C GLN A 143 30.39 -5.35 -22.25
N LYS A 144 29.37 -4.55 -22.61
CA LYS A 144 28.50 -4.77 -23.76
C LYS A 144 28.42 -3.52 -24.64
N ILE A 145 29.58 -3.12 -25.17
CA ILE A 145 29.69 -2.29 -26.38
C ILE A 145 30.69 -2.96 -27.28
#